data_56602438faa2342d146e06ffb95f85af
#
_entry.id   56602438faa2342d146e06ffb95f85af
#
_cell.length_a   1.000
_cell.length_b   1.000
_cell.length_c   1.000
_cell.angle_alpha   90.00
_cell.angle_beta   90.00
_cell.angle_gamma   90.00
#
_symmetry.space_group_name_H-M   'P 1'
#
loop_
_entity.id
_entity.type
_entity.pdbx_description
1 polymer ?
#
loop_
_entity_poly.entity_id
_entity_poly.type
_entity_poly.pdbx_seq_one_letter_code
_entity_poly.pdbx_strand_id
1 'polypeptide(L)'
;MNDAKAKTSATSESVKNDTITLLQAHRSIRRFKQKSINSADLKLIIKAGQAAATSSFCQSVSVIRVTDEYKRAQMAEWAGGQPYVQSAPEF
;
A
#
# COMPACT_ATOMS: atom_id res chain seq x y z
N MET A 1 -11.89 -19.06 -8.14
CA MET A 1 -11.44 -19.27 -8.53
C MET A 1 -11.14 -20.12 -9.11
N ASN A 2 -11.30 -20.55 -9.24
CA ASN A 2 -10.99 -21.31 -9.66
C ASN A 2 -10.52 -22.18 -9.66
N ASP A 3 -10.54 -22.47 -9.61
CA ASP A 3 -9.98 -23.21 -9.70
C ASP A 3 -9.35 -23.94 -9.74
N ALA A 4 -9.54 -24.20 -9.72
CA ALA A 4 -8.98 -24.72 -9.78
C ALA A 4 -8.21 -25.19 -10.00
N LYS A 5 -8.05 -25.06 -10.03
CA LYS A 5 -7.19 -25.49 -10.21
C LYS A 5 -6.33 -25.90 -9.63
N ALA A 6 -6.70 -25.89 -9.20
CA ALA A 6 -5.82 -26.06 -8.61
C ALA A 6 -5.13 -27.06 -8.65
N LYS A 7 -5.00 -27.49 -8.90
CA LYS A 7 -4.50 -28.25 -8.97
C LYS A 7 -3.47 -28.58 -8.53
N THR A 8 -3.52 -28.82 -8.25
CA THR A 8 -2.73 -29.05 -7.91
C THR A 8 -1.78 -29.63 -7.86
N SER A 9 -1.67 -29.62 -7.89
CA SER A 9 -0.87 -30.27 -8.05
C SER A 9 0.04 -30.63 -7.50
N ALA A 10 -0.30 -31.12 -7.13
CA ALA A 10 0.58 -31.91 -6.51
C ALA A 10 1.94 -31.85 -6.87
N THR A 11 2.21 -31.28 -7.76
CA THR A 11 3.56 -31.13 -8.11
C THR A 11 4.19 -30.18 -7.19
N SER A 12 5.45 -30.22 -7.10
CA SER A 12 6.19 -29.22 -6.40
C SER A 12 6.16 -27.90 -7.14
N GLU A 13 5.55 -27.90 -8.28
CA GLU A 13 5.42 -26.66 -9.05
C GLU A 13 4.54 -25.71 -8.28
N SER A 14 5.12 -24.64 -7.82
CA SER A 14 4.34 -23.65 -7.13
C SER A 14 3.46 -22.88 -8.10
N VAL A 15 2.29 -22.53 -7.64
CA VAL A 15 1.43 -21.62 -8.38
C VAL A 15 2.06 -20.24 -8.30
N LYS A 16 2.40 -19.68 -9.43
CA LYS A 16 2.95 -18.34 -9.51
C LYS A 16 2.00 -17.45 -10.28
N ASN A 17 1.75 -16.29 -9.74
CA ASN A 17 0.99 -15.25 -10.42
C ASN A 17 1.56 -13.90 -9.99
N ASP A 18 1.09 -12.85 -10.64
CA ASP A 18 1.63 -11.52 -10.41
C ASP A 18 1.44 -11.07 -8.96
N THR A 19 0.34 -11.44 -8.35
CA THR A 19 0.05 -11.07 -6.97
C THR A 19 1.05 -11.71 -6.02
N ILE A 20 1.30 -13.00 -6.15
CA ILE A 20 2.24 -13.71 -5.30
C ILE A 20 3.65 -13.16 -5.51
N THR A 21 4.03 -12.94 -6.75
CA THR A 21 5.35 -12.40 -7.07
C THR A 21 5.54 -11.04 -6.41
N LEU A 22 4.53 -10.19 -6.47
CA LEU A 22 4.58 -8.86 -5.87
C LEU A 22 4.71 -8.93 -4.35
N LEU A 23 3.94 -9.81 -3.72
CA LEU A 23 4.01 -9.98 -2.27
C LEU A 23 5.39 -10.44 -1.82
N GLN A 24 5.99 -11.35 -2.57
CA GLN A 24 7.32 -11.86 -2.25
C GLN A 24 8.42 -10.82 -2.46
N ALA A 25 8.17 -9.85 -3.32
CA ALA A 25 9.13 -8.78 -3.60
C ALA A 25 9.01 -7.62 -2.62
N HIS A 26 8.07 -7.69 -1.70
CA HIS A 26 7.80 -6.59 -0.76
C HIS A 26 9.05 -6.24 0.06
N ARG A 27 9.28 -4.96 0.23
CA ARG A 27 10.39 -4.44 1.03
C ARG A 27 9.93 -3.21 1.80
N SER A 28 10.52 -3.01 2.96
CA SER A 28 10.36 -1.76 3.68
C SER A 28 11.29 -0.72 3.08
N ILE A 29 10.73 0.38 2.66
CA ILE A 29 11.48 1.47 2.02
C ILE A 29 11.40 2.68 2.94
N ARG A 30 12.55 3.27 3.24
CA ARG A 30 12.63 4.45 4.12
C ARG A 30 13.32 5.64 3.46
N ARG A 31 13.76 5.49 2.23
CA ARG A 31 14.36 6.58 1.46
C ARG A 31 13.59 6.72 0.17
N PHE A 32 13.08 7.90 -0.06
CA PHE A 32 12.18 8.15 -1.18
C PHE A 32 12.80 9.14 -2.15
N LYS A 33 12.43 9.02 -3.42
CA LYS A 33 12.80 10.00 -4.42
C LYS A 33 12.03 11.30 -4.18
N GLN A 34 12.65 12.41 -4.47
CA GLN A 34 11.97 13.71 -4.43
C GLN A 34 11.14 13.88 -5.70
N LYS A 35 10.11 13.05 -5.80
CA LYS A 35 9.26 12.99 -6.98
C LYS A 35 7.83 12.71 -6.54
N SER A 36 6.92 13.57 -6.95
CA SER A 36 5.53 13.38 -6.61
C SER A 36 4.93 12.20 -7.38
N ILE A 37 3.92 11.60 -6.79
CA ILE A 37 3.17 10.54 -7.44
C ILE A 37 2.15 11.20 -8.36
N ASN A 38 2.03 10.71 -9.60
CA ASN A 38 1.05 11.29 -10.51
C ASN A 38 -0.36 10.96 -10.02
N SER A 39 -1.31 11.79 -10.45
CA SER A 39 -2.67 11.70 -9.93
C SER A 39 -3.37 10.39 -10.30
N ALA A 40 -3.05 9.82 -11.47
CA ALA A 40 -3.65 8.55 -11.87
C ALA A 40 -3.19 7.42 -10.96
N ASP A 41 -1.90 7.35 -10.65
CA ASP A 41 -1.36 6.34 -9.75
C ASP A 41 -1.89 6.53 -8.34
N LEU A 42 -1.99 7.77 -7.88
CA LEU A 42 -2.53 8.06 -6.55
C LEU A 42 -3.97 7.56 -6.42
N LYS A 43 -4.78 7.78 -7.44
CA LYS A 43 -6.16 7.28 -7.45
C LYS A 43 -6.22 5.76 -7.38
N LEU A 44 -5.34 5.07 -8.09
CA LEU A 44 -5.29 3.62 -8.06
C LEU A 44 -4.90 3.10 -6.68
N ILE A 45 -3.94 3.76 -6.04
CA ILE A 45 -3.50 3.38 -4.70
C ILE A 45 -4.65 3.53 -3.70
N ILE A 46 -5.35 4.65 -3.75
CA ILE A 46 -6.48 4.89 -2.85
C ILE A 46 -7.58 3.86 -3.10
N LYS A 47 -7.85 3.56 -4.37
CA LYS A 47 -8.85 2.59 -4.73
C LYS A 47 -8.50 1.19 -4.22
N ALA A 48 -7.24 0.82 -4.30
CA ALA A 48 -6.77 -0.46 -3.77
C ALA A 48 -7.00 -0.54 -2.27
N GLY A 49 -6.72 0.54 -1.54
CA GLY A 49 -6.98 0.60 -0.11
C GLY A 49 -8.47 0.48 0.21
N GLN A 50 -9.31 1.14 -0.57
CA GLN A 50 -10.76 1.07 -0.38
C GLN A 50 -11.34 -0.31 -0.66
N ALA A 51 -10.64 -1.11 -1.44
CA ALA A 51 -11.08 -2.47 -1.75
C ALA A 51 -10.77 -3.48 -0.65
N ALA A 52 -10.09 -3.06 0.41
CA ALA A 52 -9.75 -3.95 1.50
C ALA A 52 -10.99 -4.48 2.18
N ALA A 53 -10.93 -5.73 2.63
CA ALA A 53 -12.04 -6.34 3.36
C ALA A 53 -12.15 -5.69 4.74
N THR A 54 -13.38 -5.44 5.16
CA THR A 54 -13.65 -4.87 6.48
C THR A 54 -14.65 -5.73 7.23
N SER A 55 -14.62 -5.64 8.54
CA SER A 55 -15.53 -6.40 9.38
C SER A 55 -16.97 -6.05 9.03
N SER A 56 -17.78 -7.06 8.73
CA SER A 56 -19.19 -6.90 8.36
C SER A 56 -19.40 -5.92 7.22
N PHE A 57 -18.40 -5.75 6.39
CA PHE A 57 -18.44 -4.81 5.26
C PHE A 57 -18.79 -3.39 5.72
N CYS A 58 -18.33 -3.01 6.91
CA CYS A 58 -18.66 -1.68 7.45
C CYS A 58 -17.95 -0.55 6.74
N GLN A 59 -16.79 -0.81 6.17
CA GLN A 59 -15.98 0.19 5.45
C GLN A 59 -15.83 1.48 6.25
N SER A 60 -15.53 1.35 7.53
CA SER A 60 -15.48 2.47 8.47
C SER A 60 -14.14 3.21 8.44
N VAL A 61 -13.36 3.04 7.39
CA VAL A 61 -12.05 3.68 7.23
C VAL A 61 -12.18 4.86 6.29
N SER A 62 -11.58 5.98 6.66
CA SER A 62 -11.50 7.16 5.81
C SER A 62 -10.04 7.44 5.47
N VAL A 63 -9.80 7.94 4.27
CA VAL A 63 -8.47 8.32 3.82
C VAL A 63 -8.43 9.84 3.72
N ILE A 64 -7.47 10.44 4.43
CA ILE A 64 -7.30 11.89 4.42
C ILE A 64 -5.91 12.19 3.90
N ARG A 65 -5.83 12.93 2.80
CA ARG A 65 -4.57 13.34 2.22
C ARG A 65 -4.11 14.64 2.89
N VAL A 66 -2.89 14.63 3.39
CA VAL A 66 -2.32 15.81 4.04
C VAL A 66 -1.25 16.40 3.14
N THR A 67 -1.48 17.60 2.61
CA THR A 67 -0.55 18.27 1.70
C THR A 67 0.18 19.43 2.33
N ASP A 68 -0.34 19.97 3.42
CA ASP A 68 0.32 21.09 4.09
C ASP A 68 1.59 20.61 4.80
N GLU A 69 2.72 21.22 4.42
CA GLU A 69 4.01 20.76 4.92
C GLU A 69 4.16 20.92 6.44
N TYR A 70 3.58 21.96 6.98
CA TYR A 70 3.63 22.17 8.43
C TYR A 70 2.89 21.04 9.17
N LYS A 71 1.70 20.69 8.70
CA LYS A 71 0.94 19.60 9.30
C LYS A 71 1.62 18.26 9.12
N ARG A 72 2.23 18.04 7.96
CA ARG A 72 2.99 16.80 7.72
C ARG A 72 4.16 16.67 8.68
N ALA A 73 4.91 17.74 8.88
CA ALA A 73 6.02 17.75 9.82
C ALA A 73 5.56 17.47 11.24
N GLN A 74 4.44 18.07 11.62
CA GLN A 74 3.88 17.88 12.95
C GLN A 74 3.41 16.45 13.19
N MET A 75 2.75 15.86 12.19
CA MET A 75 2.30 14.48 12.28
C MET A 75 3.48 13.51 12.31
N ALA A 76 4.54 13.82 11.56
CA ALA A 76 5.76 13.00 11.59
C ALA A 76 6.39 13.01 12.99
N GLU A 77 6.38 14.16 13.65
CA GLU A 77 6.89 14.26 15.01
C GLU A 77 6.06 13.41 15.97
N TRP A 78 4.74 13.48 15.85
CA TRP A 78 3.85 12.68 16.68
C TRP A 78 4.01 11.18 16.43
N ALA A 79 4.42 10.81 15.22
CA ALA A 79 4.65 9.41 14.84
C ALA A 79 6.05 8.91 15.21
N GLY A 80 6.75 9.60 16.10
CA GLY A 80 8.04 9.16 16.61
C GLY A 80 9.23 9.90 16.03
N GLY A 81 9.01 10.91 15.20
CA GLY A 81 10.09 11.75 14.67
C GLY A 81 10.95 11.09 13.62
N GLN A 82 10.47 10.02 12.98
CA GLN A 82 11.24 9.34 11.95
C GLN A 82 11.30 10.19 10.68
N PRO A 83 12.50 10.49 10.15
CA PRO A 83 12.62 11.36 8.98
C PRO A 83 11.88 10.88 7.75
N TYR A 84 11.80 9.56 7.54
CA TYR A 84 11.14 9.01 6.35
C TYR A 84 9.63 9.25 6.36
N VAL A 85 9.03 9.49 7.51
CA VAL A 85 7.60 9.79 7.58
C VAL A 85 7.32 11.14 6.94
N GLN A 86 8.16 12.15 7.22
CA GLN A 86 7.97 13.47 6.66
C GLN A 86 8.40 13.55 5.20
N SER A 87 9.45 12.82 4.82
CA SER A 87 10.04 12.92 3.48
C SER A 87 9.30 12.13 2.42
N ALA A 88 8.31 11.33 2.80
CA ALA A 88 7.53 10.58 1.82
C ALA A 88 6.84 11.54 0.84
N PRO A 89 6.73 11.18 -0.45
CA PRO A 89 6.09 12.08 -1.42
C PRO A 89 4.60 12.26 -1.21
N GLU A 90 3.96 11.37 -0.47
CA GLU A 90 2.55 11.49 -0.09
C GLU A 90 2.39 11.22 1.40
N PHE A 91 1.34 11.79 1.94
CA PHE A 91 1.12 11.66 3.38
C PHE A 91 -0.38 11.48 3.65
#